data_f3cb4f4b8535d58124c0f7c45456635c
#
_entry.id   f3cb4f4b8535d58124c0f7c45456635c
#
_cell.length_a   1.000
_cell.length_b   1.000
_cell.length_c   1.000
_cell.angle_alpha   90.00
_cell.angle_beta   90.00
_cell.angle_gamma   90.00
#
_symmetry.space_group_name_H-M   'P 1'
#
loop_
_entity.id
_entity.type
_entity.pdbx_description
1 polymer ?
#
loop_
_entity_poly.entity_id
_entity_poly.type
_entity_poly.pdbx_seq_one_letter_code
_entity_poly.pdbx_strand_id
1 'polypeptide(L)'
;MAVAARNLNSSYNIVPLVESISSVLHSLNLQNPNPSNLASSPLDQFTTYLNPNLVIQVVKSQTNPHNALFFFRWASNPNPNPNNYSHTQRCYSAMVDLLISHSMFSTALALLESSNKLSDSMVAKFIKAYGDRGDIRGAIHWLHRAKMIESGRCLYSYNAILGVMVRANRIDLARAFFDQILKEDIVKPDVSTYTTMIRGFCKLGMINNAKKVFDGMLCKPNLITYNTIISGFCKKGLLENAREIFDLMIAGKDCIPDAVTFTTLIDGYCKRGELGEAKQCMDEMVRRNCEPNVITYNSLINGLCLSGKIDEAKMMMTKMRLNGVKDDIATHTSLLKGYCIAGKSDDAVKHLKEMISLGVKPDVKSYGVVINEYCKMGQLADAMALLDEMKARGVNPSVSTFNALLRALCDSGELDLAIDVLKQMPWRGCSPNFLSYYTVICSLCRLGDRMREVEDLVAGMLQRGHHLDASMYSDMVEGYCEDGDVEMAMGMFCEMMEKGFVINLQSFSVFVKELNGKGKVSEAEKLFQDMCRRCPVLDMASYRRILDEHQSKPWAGGG
;
A
#
# COMPACT_ATOMS: atom_id res chain seq x y z
N MET A 1 -57.12 8.52 -21.88
CA MET A 1 -55.66 8.61 -22.09
C MET A 1 -54.86 9.29 -20.96
N ALA A 2 -55.49 9.77 -19.89
CA ALA A 2 -54.75 10.46 -18.78
C ALA A 2 -54.40 9.56 -17.57
N VAL A 3 -54.73 8.26 -17.60
CA VAL A 3 -54.46 7.29 -16.50
C VAL A 3 -53.21 6.43 -16.79
N ALA A 4 -52.71 6.38 -18.03
CA ALA A 4 -51.54 5.59 -18.43
C ALA A 4 -50.20 6.25 -18.09
N ALA A 5 -50.18 7.55 -17.74
CA ALA A 5 -48.92 8.32 -17.47
C ALA A 5 -48.41 8.21 -16.02
N ARG A 6 -49.14 7.55 -15.09
CA ARG A 6 -48.74 7.45 -13.66
C ARG A 6 -47.99 6.19 -13.27
N ASN A 7 -47.86 5.19 -14.15
CA ASN A 7 -47.19 3.91 -13.85
C ASN A 7 -45.89 3.63 -14.61
N LEU A 8 -45.16 4.66 -15.07
CA LEU A 8 -43.85 4.52 -15.74
C LEU A 8 -42.66 4.41 -14.75
N ASN A 9 -42.92 4.00 -13.50
CA ASN A 9 -41.89 3.78 -12.48
C ASN A 9 -41.41 2.33 -12.33
N SER A 10 -41.74 1.44 -13.30
CA SER A 10 -41.28 0.05 -13.26
C SER A 10 -40.57 -0.35 -14.56
N SER A 11 -39.25 -0.50 -14.49
CA SER A 11 -38.39 -1.41 -15.27
C SER A 11 -38.49 -1.38 -16.80
N TYR A 12 -38.37 -0.22 -17.45
CA TYR A 12 -37.76 -0.21 -18.78
C TYR A 12 -36.27 -0.39 -18.62
N ASN A 13 -35.73 -1.34 -19.41
CA ASN A 13 -34.29 -1.57 -19.45
C ASN A 13 -33.62 -0.28 -19.98
N ILE A 14 -33.11 0.56 -19.06
CA ILE A 14 -32.57 1.90 -19.36
C ILE A 14 -31.26 1.79 -20.17
N VAL A 15 -30.63 0.62 -20.15
CA VAL A 15 -29.32 0.34 -20.77
C VAL A 15 -29.32 0.63 -22.28
N PRO A 16 -30.28 0.18 -23.12
CA PRO A 16 -30.26 0.49 -24.56
C PRO A 16 -30.43 1.97 -24.86
N LEU A 17 -31.19 2.70 -24.01
CA LEU A 17 -31.36 4.15 -24.15
C LEU A 17 -30.04 4.90 -23.83
N VAL A 18 -29.33 4.48 -22.79
CA VAL A 18 -28.02 5.03 -22.41
C VAL A 18 -27.00 4.80 -23.52
N GLU A 19 -26.97 3.60 -24.11
CA GLU A 19 -26.06 3.25 -25.23
C GLU A 19 -26.38 4.10 -26.48
N SER A 20 -27.66 4.25 -26.82
CA SER A 20 -28.09 5.05 -27.97
C SER A 20 -27.73 6.54 -27.81
N ILE A 21 -27.99 7.11 -26.64
CA ILE A 21 -27.62 8.51 -26.32
C ILE A 21 -26.08 8.65 -26.34
N SER A 22 -25.34 7.72 -25.76
CA SER A 22 -23.87 7.74 -25.75
C SER A 22 -23.28 7.66 -27.17
N SER A 23 -23.85 6.84 -28.04
CA SER A 23 -23.46 6.73 -29.44
C SER A 23 -23.65 8.07 -30.18
N VAL A 24 -24.81 8.73 -29.98
CA VAL A 24 -25.06 10.06 -30.56
C VAL A 24 -24.07 11.09 -30.03
N LEU A 25 -23.77 11.09 -28.73
CA LEU A 25 -22.80 12.01 -28.12
C LEU A 25 -21.36 11.79 -28.66
N HIS A 26 -20.99 10.56 -28.91
CA HIS A 26 -19.68 10.23 -29.53
C HIS A 26 -19.60 10.69 -30.98
N SER A 27 -20.68 10.62 -31.75
CA SER A 27 -20.70 11.06 -33.14
C SER A 27 -20.63 12.59 -33.30
N LEU A 28 -21.02 13.35 -32.28
CA LEU A 28 -21.03 14.82 -32.32
C LEU A 28 -19.65 15.50 -32.23
N ASN A 29 -18.58 14.74 -31.95
CA ASN A 29 -17.15 15.17 -31.90
C ASN A 29 -16.92 16.60 -31.31
N LEU A 30 -17.48 16.83 -30.10
CA LEU A 30 -17.56 18.14 -29.46
C LEU A 30 -16.22 18.55 -28.83
N GLN A 31 -15.30 19.10 -29.65
CA GLN A 31 -14.07 19.73 -29.11
C GLN A 31 -14.32 21.17 -28.57
N ASN A 32 -15.44 21.82 -28.93
CA ASN A 32 -15.81 23.13 -28.40
C ASN A 32 -17.35 23.34 -28.48
N PRO A 33 -18.09 23.21 -27.37
CA PRO A 33 -19.55 23.40 -27.39
C PRO A 33 -19.91 24.87 -27.39
N ASN A 34 -20.17 25.44 -28.56
CA ASN A 34 -20.80 26.75 -28.66
C ASN A 34 -22.29 26.60 -28.31
N PRO A 35 -22.86 27.43 -27.41
CA PRO A 35 -24.26 27.33 -26.97
C PRO A 35 -25.29 27.59 -28.07
N SER A 36 -24.88 28.17 -29.20
CA SER A 36 -25.77 28.60 -30.29
C SER A 36 -26.30 27.47 -31.18
N ASN A 37 -25.83 26.25 -31.07
CA ASN A 37 -26.27 25.11 -31.91
C ASN A 37 -27.32 24.18 -31.22
N LEU A 38 -28.04 24.66 -30.22
CA LEU A 38 -29.07 23.92 -29.50
C LEU A 38 -30.42 23.79 -30.21
N ALA A 39 -30.61 24.48 -31.36
CA ALA A 39 -31.93 24.65 -31.98
C ALA A 39 -32.45 23.47 -32.80
N SER A 40 -31.69 22.37 -33.01
CA SER A 40 -32.18 21.06 -33.52
C SER A 40 -31.11 20.01 -33.29
N SER A 41 -31.08 19.52 -32.06
CA SER A 41 -30.09 18.50 -31.65
C SER A 41 -30.59 17.09 -32.01
N PRO A 42 -29.73 16.19 -32.54
CA PRO A 42 -30.07 14.74 -32.66
C PRO A 42 -30.54 14.12 -31.36
N LEU A 43 -30.37 14.80 -30.23
CA LEU A 43 -30.84 14.36 -28.91
C LEU A 43 -32.34 14.63 -28.70
N ASP A 44 -32.99 15.47 -29.51
CA ASP A 44 -34.39 15.89 -29.31
C ASP A 44 -35.37 14.71 -29.38
N GLN A 45 -35.02 13.62 -30.08
CA GLN A 45 -35.78 12.37 -30.10
C GLN A 45 -35.87 11.69 -28.72
N PHE A 46 -35.02 12.02 -27.77
CA PHE A 46 -34.97 11.42 -26.43
C PHE A 46 -35.68 12.26 -25.36
N THR A 47 -36.27 13.41 -25.71
CA THR A 47 -36.91 14.33 -24.75
C THR A 47 -38.03 13.70 -23.96
N THR A 48 -38.79 12.79 -24.58
CA THR A 48 -39.91 12.05 -23.93
C THR A 48 -39.47 11.06 -22.86
N TYR A 49 -38.21 10.63 -22.89
CA TYR A 49 -37.63 9.64 -21.95
C TYR A 49 -36.86 10.27 -20.82
N LEU A 50 -36.70 11.60 -20.82
CA LEU A 50 -35.90 12.29 -19.80
C LEU A 50 -36.48 12.07 -18.40
N ASN A 51 -35.63 11.52 -17.53
CA ASN A 51 -35.91 11.40 -16.11
C ASN A 51 -34.55 11.45 -15.35
N PRO A 52 -34.54 11.73 -14.03
CA PRO A 52 -33.31 11.88 -13.26
C PRO A 52 -32.38 10.65 -13.32
N ASN A 53 -32.93 9.44 -13.36
CA ASN A 53 -32.15 8.20 -13.38
C ASN A 53 -31.43 8.02 -14.72
N LEU A 54 -32.10 8.28 -15.85
CA LEU A 54 -31.51 8.24 -17.17
C LEU A 54 -30.35 9.23 -17.28
N VAL A 55 -30.58 10.48 -16.85
CA VAL A 55 -29.52 11.52 -16.90
C VAL A 55 -28.30 11.12 -16.07
N ILE A 56 -28.49 10.59 -14.86
CA ILE A 56 -27.41 10.12 -14.02
C ILE A 56 -26.63 8.97 -14.68
N GLN A 57 -27.33 8.03 -15.31
CA GLN A 57 -26.67 6.90 -15.98
C GLN A 57 -25.91 7.31 -17.23
N VAL A 58 -26.48 8.20 -18.06
CA VAL A 58 -25.80 8.76 -19.23
C VAL A 58 -24.55 9.54 -18.81
N VAL A 59 -24.64 10.40 -17.80
CA VAL A 59 -23.47 11.13 -17.28
C VAL A 59 -22.38 10.19 -16.79
N LYS A 60 -22.75 9.12 -16.08
CA LYS A 60 -21.78 8.12 -15.56
C LYS A 60 -21.15 7.25 -16.66
N SER A 61 -21.85 7.03 -17.78
CA SER A 61 -21.33 6.23 -18.90
C SER A 61 -20.33 7.01 -19.77
N GLN A 62 -20.31 8.35 -19.67
CA GLN A 62 -19.43 9.17 -20.48
C GLN A 62 -17.99 9.16 -19.95
N THR A 63 -17.04 8.86 -20.83
CA THR A 63 -15.61 9.02 -20.56
C THR A 63 -15.10 10.44 -20.83
N ASN A 64 -15.77 11.17 -21.75
CA ASN A 64 -15.43 12.54 -22.09
C ASN A 64 -16.32 13.53 -21.30
N PRO A 65 -15.75 14.37 -20.41
CA PRO A 65 -16.51 15.32 -19.61
C PRO A 65 -17.23 16.40 -20.44
N HIS A 66 -16.71 16.73 -21.63
CA HIS A 66 -17.34 17.72 -22.53
C HIS A 66 -18.64 17.18 -23.12
N ASN A 67 -18.67 15.92 -23.53
CA ASN A 67 -19.87 15.27 -24.03
C ASN A 67 -20.94 15.18 -22.94
N ALA A 68 -20.53 14.79 -21.73
CA ALA A 68 -21.44 14.77 -20.58
C ALA A 68 -21.99 16.15 -20.24
N LEU A 69 -21.17 17.19 -20.28
CA LEU A 69 -21.59 18.56 -19.99
C LEU A 69 -22.54 19.09 -21.07
N PHE A 70 -22.31 18.77 -22.34
CA PHE A 70 -23.19 19.11 -23.44
C PHE A 70 -24.57 18.44 -23.25
N PHE A 71 -24.59 17.14 -23.01
CA PHE A 71 -25.82 16.40 -22.73
C PHE A 71 -26.55 16.98 -21.52
N PHE A 72 -25.85 17.27 -20.44
CA PHE A 72 -26.40 17.82 -19.22
C PHE A 72 -27.05 19.19 -19.45
N ARG A 73 -26.38 20.08 -20.21
CA ARG A 73 -26.93 21.39 -20.57
C ARG A 73 -28.13 21.27 -21.51
N TRP A 74 -28.08 20.38 -22.50
CA TRP A 74 -29.24 20.10 -23.37
C TRP A 74 -30.42 19.58 -22.55
N ALA A 75 -30.21 18.61 -21.67
CA ALA A 75 -31.26 18.02 -20.85
C ALA A 75 -31.84 18.99 -19.80
N SER A 76 -31.13 20.07 -19.43
CA SER A 76 -31.68 21.11 -18.54
C SER A 76 -32.70 22.01 -19.22
N ASN A 77 -32.67 22.11 -20.55
CA ASN A 77 -33.60 22.95 -21.33
C ASN A 77 -34.00 22.26 -22.65
N PRO A 78 -34.65 21.07 -22.57
CA PRO A 78 -35.04 20.32 -23.76
C PRO A 78 -36.20 21.03 -24.49
N ASN A 79 -36.17 21.05 -25.81
CA ASN A 79 -37.23 21.64 -26.62
C ASN A 79 -37.78 20.60 -27.64
N PRO A 80 -39.03 20.16 -27.53
CA PRO A 80 -40.02 20.40 -26.45
C PRO A 80 -39.69 19.70 -25.14
N ASN A 81 -40.22 20.16 -24.01
CA ASN A 81 -40.13 19.51 -22.69
C ASN A 81 -41.46 18.86 -22.29
N PRO A 82 -41.81 17.72 -22.88
CA PRO A 82 -43.15 17.12 -22.70
C PRO A 82 -43.34 16.58 -21.26
N ASN A 83 -42.25 16.27 -20.54
CA ASN A 83 -42.28 15.72 -19.19
C ASN A 83 -42.04 16.75 -18.09
N ASN A 84 -41.93 18.03 -18.44
CA ASN A 84 -41.61 19.12 -17.52
C ASN A 84 -40.36 18.80 -16.67
N TYR A 85 -39.36 18.18 -17.32
CA TYR A 85 -38.13 17.69 -16.68
C TYR A 85 -37.26 18.82 -16.16
N SER A 86 -36.74 18.68 -14.96
CA SER A 86 -35.71 19.52 -14.40
C SER A 86 -34.67 18.68 -13.65
N HIS A 87 -33.41 19.12 -13.63
CA HIS A 87 -32.36 18.43 -12.94
C HIS A 87 -32.55 18.42 -11.42
N THR A 88 -32.42 17.24 -10.83
CA THR A 88 -32.41 17.06 -9.38
C THR A 88 -30.99 17.29 -8.82
N GLN A 89 -30.90 17.49 -7.50
CA GLN A 89 -29.60 17.58 -6.79
C GLN A 89 -28.69 16.37 -7.07
N ARG A 90 -29.26 15.18 -7.28
CA ARG A 90 -28.51 13.95 -7.63
C ARG A 90 -27.90 14.03 -9.02
N CYS A 91 -28.55 14.67 -9.99
CA CYS A 91 -28.02 14.86 -11.34
C CYS A 91 -26.81 15.80 -11.31
N TYR A 92 -26.92 16.94 -10.59
CA TYR A 92 -25.78 17.84 -10.37
C TYR A 92 -24.63 17.12 -9.65
N SER A 93 -24.94 16.30 -8.64
CA SER A 93 -23.92 15.51 -7.91
C SER A 93 -23.13 14.59 -8.84
N ALA A 94 -23.81 13.85 -9.74
CA ALA A 94 -23.15 12.97 -10.70
C ALA A 94 -22.30 13.75 -11.72
N MET A 95 -22.81 14.90 -12.20
CA MET A 95 -22.06 15.75 -13.15
C MET A 95 -20.81 16.37 -12.51
N VAL A 96 -20.93 16.84 -11.27
CA VAL A 96 -19.81 17.38 -10.49
C VAL A 96 -18.74 16.32 -10.24
N ASP A 97 -19.13 15.07 -9.89
CA ASP A 97 -18.20 13.97 -9.70
C ASP A 97 -17.38 13.68 -10.97
N LEU A 98 -18.03 13.69 -12.14
CA LEU A 98 -17.36 13.51 -13.42
C LEU A 98 -16.41 14.67 -13.74
N LEU A 99 -16.84 15.92 -13.57
CA LEU A 99 -16.00 17.09 -13.83
C LEU A 99 -14.77 17.15 -12.90
N ILE A 100 -14.94 16.83 -11.63
CA ILE A 100 -13.87 16.77 -10.64
C ILE A 100 -12.86 15.66 -10.98
N SER A 101 -13.31 14.48 -11.38
CA SER A 101 -12.42 13.37 -11.77
C SER A 101 -11.52 13.73 -12.96
N HIS A 102 -12.01 14.60 -13.87
CA HIS A 102 -11.25 15.13 -14.99
C HIS A 102 -10.59 16.49 -14.71
N SER A 103 -10.53 16.91 -13.47
CA SER A 103 -9.83 18.15 -13.06
C SER A 103 -10.47 19.46 -13.50
N MET A 104 -11.72 19.44 -13.93
CA MET A 104 -12.46 20.62 -14.43
C MET A 104 -13.18 21.37 -13.30
N PHE A 105 -12.43 21.81 -12.28
CA PHE A 105 -13.00 22.43 -11.06
C PHE A 105 -13.74 23.74 -11.33
N SER A 106 -13.19 24.60 -12.19
CA SER A 106 -13.81 25.89 -12.55
C SER A 106 -15.16 25.70 -13.25
N THR A 107 -15.24 24.72 -14.16
CA THR A 107 -16.47 24.37 -14.86
C THR A 107 -17.52 23.80 -13.91
N ALA A 108 -17.10 22.91 -13.00
CA ALA A 108 -17.99 22.35 -11.99
C ALA A 108 -18.55 23.42 -11.06
N LEU A 109 -17.72 24.38 -10.65
CA LEU A 109 -18.14 25.52 -9.83
C LEU A 109 -19.12 26.42 -10.57
N ALA A 110 -18.78 26.85 -11.78
CA ALA A 110 -19.65 27.70 -12.60
C ALA A 110 -21.03 27.06 -12.84
N LEU A 111 -21.08 25.74 -13.05
CA LEU A 111 -22.32 24.98 -13.20
C LEU A 111 -23.19 25.05 -11.93
N LEU A 112 -22.59 24.90 -10.74
CA LEU A 112 -23.31 24.93 -9.47
C LEU A 112 -23.78 26.35 -9.10
N GLU A 113 -22.97 27.36 -9.37
CA GLU A 113 -23.30 28.78 -9.12
C GLU A 113 -24.43 29.27 -10.04
N SER A 114 -24.32 28.98 -11.34
CA SER A 114 -25.36 29.37 -12.31
C SER A 114 -26.73 28.74 -12.04
N SER A 115 -26.74 27.58 -11.44
CA SER A 115 -27.98 26.86 -11.09
C SER A 115 -28.46 27.07 -9.65
N ASN A 116 -27.73 27.82 -8.84
CA ASN A 116 -27.96 28.02 -7.40
C ASN A 116 -28.07 26.68 -6.63
N LYS A 117 -27.20 25.69 -6.98
CA LYS A 117 -27.18 24.34 -6.40
C LYS A 117 -25.92 24.06 -5.56
N LEU A 118 -25.16 25.11 -5.25
CA LEU A 118 -23.98 25.00 -4.41
C LEU A 118 -24.40 24.81 -2.95
N SER A 119 -24.26 23.58 -2.45
CA SER A 119 -24.59 23.18 -1.07
C SER A 119 -23.34 22.64 -0.34
N ASP A 120 -23.41 22.50 0.97
CA ASP A 120 -22.31 21.93 1.79
C ASP A 120 -21.85 20.56 1.27
N SER A 121 -22.79 19.69 0.88
CA SER A 121 -22.45 18.38 0.31
C SER A 121 -21.67 18.47 -1.01
N MET A 122 -21.90 19.51 -1.82
CA MET A 122 -21.14 19.74 -3.05
C MET A 122 -19.76 20.31 -2.75
N VAL A 123 -19.67 21.27 -1.83
CA VAL A 123 -18.37 21.80 -1.37
C VAL A 123 -17.50 20.72 -0.77
N ALA A 124 -18.06 19.79 0.00
CA ALA A 124 -17.35 18.63 0.54
C ALA A 124 -16.67 17.77 -0.53
N LYS A 125 -17.25 17.68 -1.75
CA LYS A 125 -16.61 16.97 -2.87
C LYS A 125 -15.36 17.68 -3.38
N PHE A 126 -15.40 19.01 -3.47
CA PHE A 126 -14.21 19.80 -3.82
C PHE A 126 -13.12 19.63 -2.76
N ILE A 127 -13.46 19.71 -1.47
CA ILE A 127 -12.51 19.50 -0.37
C ILE A 127 -11.82 18.14 -0.49
N LYS A 128 -12.59 17.07 -0.73
CA LYS A 128 -12.04 15.71 -0.91
C LYS A 128 -11.10 15.65 -2.12
N ALA A 129 -11.50 16.22 -3.24
CA ALA A 129 -10.72 16.17 -4.47
C ALA A 129 -9.39 16.95 -4.38
N TYR A 130 -9.38 18.12 -3.73
CA TYR A 130 -8.14 18.84 -3.43
C TYR A 130 -7.26 18.05 -2.46
N GLY A 131 -7.87 17.42 -1.44
CA GLY A 131 -7.17 16.55 -0.51
C GLY A 131 -6.53 15.32 -1.17
N ASP A 132 -7.23 14.67 -2.11
CA ASP A 132 -6.72 13.51 -2.84
C ASP A 132 -5.51 13.86 -3.76
N ARG A 133 -5.37 15.14 -4.12
CA ARG A 133 -4.21 15.71 -4.82
C ARG A 133 -3.08 16.16 -3.89
N GLY A 134 -3.27 16.06 -2.57
CA GLY A 134 -2.33 16.57 -1.58
C GLY A 134 -2.37 18.08 -1.35
N ASP A 135 -3.28 18.80 -1.99
CA ASP A 135 -3.45 20.25 -1.81
C ASP A 135 -4.35 20.56 -0.61
N ILE A 136 -3.74 20.52 0.58
CA ILE A 136 -4.43 20.83 1.84
C ILE A 136 -4.85 22.30 1.90
N ARG A 137 -4.06 23.23 1.30
CA ARG A 137 -4.38 24.67 1.30
C ARG A 137 -5.64 24.94 0.49
N GLY A 138 -5.75 24.35 -0.70
CA GLY A 138 -6.95 24.40 -1.51
C GLY A 138 -8.18 23.83 -0.80
N ALA A 139 -8.01 22.71 -0.10
CA ALA A 139 -9.09 22.10 0.69
C ALA A 139 -9.56 23.03 1.83
N ILE A 140 -8.66 23.72 2.53
CA ILE A 140 -9.00 24.70 3.59
C ILE A 140 -9.71 25.91 2.99
N HIS A 141 -9.26 26.40 1.83
CA HIS A 141 -9.95 27.51 1.14
C HIS A 141 -11.43 27.17 0.86
N TRP A 142 -11.69 25.96 0.39
CA TRP A 142 -13.07 25.50 0.16
C TRP A 142 -13.89 25.37 1.44
N LEU A 143 -13.27 25.00 2.57
CA LEU A 143 -13.94 24.98 3.87
C LEU A 143 -14.38 26.40 4.29
N HIS A 144 -13.52 27.42 4.11
CA HIS A 144 -13.91 28.80 4.39
C HIS A 144 -15.10 29.24 3.52
N ARG A 145 -15.11 28.82 2.26
CA ARG A 145 -16.25 29.08 1.36
C ARG A 145 -17.53 28.39 1.83
N ALA A 146 -17.46 27.14 2.31
CA ALA A 146 -18.61 26.44 2.88
C ALA A 146 -19.22 27.20 4.07
N LYS A 147 -18.38 27.73 4.98
CA LYS A 147 -18.82 28.53 6.13
C LYS A 147 -19.63 29.77 5.73
N MET A 148 -19.31 30.38 4.57
CA MET A 148 -20.03 31.55 4.05
C MET A 148 -21.39 31.18 3.42
N ILE A 149 -21.53 29.97 2.85
CA ILE A 149 -22.75 29.54 2.14
C ILE A 149 -23.88 29.19 3.13
N GLU A 150 -23.59 28.40 4.17
CA GLU A 150 -24.60 27.84 5.08
C GLU A 150 -24.53 28.42 6.51
N SER A 151 -24.03 29.64 6.66
CA SER A 151 -23.94 30.31 7.98
C SER A 151 -23.24 29.46 9.06
N GLY A 152 -22.23 28.68 8.66
CA GLY A 152 -21.42 27.84 9.55
C GLY A 152 -21.92 26.41 9.77
N ARG A 153 -23.12 26.03 9.30
CA ARG A 153 -23.69 24.67 9.47
C ARG A 153 -23.22 23.71 8.36
N CYS A 154 -21.92 23.57 8.16
CA CYS A 154 -21.31 22.83 7.05
C CYS A 154 -20.68 21.48 7.50
N LEU A 155 -21.50 20.59 8.05
CA LEU A 155 -21.06 19.29 8.60
C LEU A 155 -20.33 18.41 7.58
N TYR A 156 -20.82 18.34 6.32
CA TYR A 156 -20.18 17.54 5.27
C TYR A 156 -18.80 18.05 4.92
N SER A 157 -18.61 19.38 4.87
CA SER A 157 -17.32 20.01 4.64
C SER A 157 -16.35 19.80 5.79
N TYR A 158 -16.83 19.87 7.04
CA TYR A 158 -16.04 19.54 8.23
C TYR A 158 -15.56 18.09 8.21
N ASN A 159 -16.45 17.13 7.92
CA ASN A 159 -16.10 15.72 7.81
C ASN A 159 -15.12 15.47 6.65
N ALA A 160 -15.28 16.18 5.54
CA ALA A 160 -14.37 16.09 4.40
C ALA A 160 -12.96 16.55 4.75
N ILE A 161 -12.80 17.71 5.40
CA ILE A 161 -11.48 18.25 5.76
C ILE A 161 -10.79 17.41 6.83
N LEU A 162 -11.52 16.92 7.84
CA LEU A 162 -10.99 15.97 8.82
C LEU A 162 -10.47 14.72 8.12
N GLY A 163 -11.24 14.17 7.18
CA GLY A 163 -10.83 13.02 6.37
C GLY A 163 -9.57 13.29 5.54
N VAL A 164 -9.42 14.49 4.98
CA VAL A 164 -8.22 14.92 4.24
C VAL A 164 -7.01 14.99 5.16
N MET A 165 -7.13 15.64 6.32
CA MET A 165 -6.04 15.76 7.30
C MET A 165 -5.58 14.39 7.81
N VAL A 166 -6.52 13.48 8.10
CA VAL A 166 -6.21 12.10 8.54
C VAL A 166 -5.50 11.30 7.43
N ARG A 167 -5.94 11.42 6.16
CA ARG A 167 -5.26 10.74 5.04
C ARG A 167 -3.87 11.29 4.79
N ALA A 168 -3.70 12.61 4.93
CA ALA A 168 -2.41 13.28 4.83
C ALA A 168 -1.49 13.09 6.04
N ASN A 169 -1.87 12.25 6.99
CA ASN A 169 -1.11 11.94 8.20
C ASN A 169 -0.86 13.15 9.14
N ARG A 170 -1.71 14.19 9.03
CA ARG A 170 -1.62 15.42 9.84
C ARG A 170 -2.63 15.37 11.00
N ILE A 171 -2.44 14.36 11.88
CA ILE A 171 -3.41 14.08 12.96
C ILE A 171 -3.47 15.20 14.00
N ASP A 172 -2.35 15.91 14.23
CA ASP A 172 -2.31 17.02 15.18
C ASP A 172 -3.23 18.17 14.73
N LEU A 173 -3.20 18.50 13.43
CA LEU A 173 -4.12 19.47 12.85
C LEU A 173 -5.57 18.99 12.89
N ALA A 174 -5.80 17.70 12.55
CA ALA A 174 -7.14 17.12 12.61
C ALA A 174 -7.71 17.18 14.04
N ARG A 175 -6.87 16.89 15.06
CA ARG A 175 -7.25 16.98 16.48
C ARG A 175 -7.58 18.39 16.89
N ALA A 176 -6.70 19.35 16.61
CA ALA A 176 -6.94 20.76 16.95
C ALA A 176 -8.23 21.27 16.32
N PHE A 177 -8.49 20.89 15.07
CA PHE A 177 -9.69 21.25 14.35
C PHE A 177 -10.95 20.57 14.91
N PHE A 178 -10.85 19.30 15.29
CA PHE A 178 -11.95 18.56 15.95
C PHE A 178 -12.29 19.18 17.33
N ASP A 179 -11.27 19.51 18.13
CA ASP A 179 -11.43 20.17 19.43
C ASP A 179 -12.08 21.56 19.26
N GLN A 180 -11.77 22.27 18.17
CA GLN A 180 -12.41 23.54 17.82
C GLN A 180 -13.90 23.36 17.49
N ILE A 181 -14.26 22.35 16.69
CA ILE A 181 -15.66 22.03 16.36
C ILE A 181 -16.47 21.76 17.63
N LEU A 182 -15.89 21.01 18.58
CA LEU A 182 -16.55 20.72 19.86
C LEU A 182 -16.75 21.96 20.74
N LYS A 183 -15.84 22.95 20.67
CA LYS A 183 -15.91 24.19 21.47
C LYS A 183 -16.88 25.22 20.88
N GLU A 184 -16.92 25.34 19.55
CA GLU A 184 -17.73 26.36 18.88
C GLU A 184 -19.24 26.06 18.93
N ASP A 185 -19.65 24.81 19.19
CA ASP A 185 -21.05 24.28 19.25
C ASP A 185 -21.97 24.71 18.09
N ILE A 186 -21.38 25.19 16.99
CA ILE A 186 -22.11 25.63 15.80
C ILE A 186 -22.59 24.42 15.00
N VAL A 187 -21.75 23.37 14.94
CA VAL A 187 -22.01 22.12 14.24
C VAL A 187 -21.86 20.96 15.21
N LYS A 188 -22.94 20.21 15.43
CA LYS A 188 -22.87 19.00 16.25
C LYS A 188 -22.19 17.88 15.47
N PRO A 189 -21.03 17.35 15.94
CA PRO A 189 -20.39 16.22 15.32
C PRO A 189 -21.31 15.01 15.20
N ASP A 190 -21.32 14.37 14.05
CA ASP A 190 -22.07 13.15 13.82
C ASP A 190 -21.17 11.89 13.99
N VAL A 191 -21.77 10.72 13.83
CA VAL A 191 -21.05 9.44 13.90
C VAL A 191 -19.87 9.39 12.92
N SER A 192 -20.02 10.02 11.73
CA SER A 192 -18.95 10.05 10.71
C SER A 192 -17.76 10.90 11.18
N THR A 193 -18.01 12.02 11.84
CA THR A 193 -16.97 12.88 12.43
C THR A 193 -16.13 12.10 13.44
N TYR A 194 -16.79 11.48 14.42
CA TYR A 194 -16.12 10.68 15.45
C TYR A 194 -15.38 9.49 14.86
N THR A 195 -16.02 8.73 13.96
CA THR A 195 -15.39 7.57 13.29
C THR A 195 -14.15 7.95 12.49
N THR A 196 -14.15 9.14 11.86
CA THR A 196 -12.99 9.65 11.11
C THR A 196 -11.81 9.93 12.04
N MET A 197 -12.06 10.53 13.20
CA MET A 197 -11.02 10.80 14.22
C MET A 197 -10.50 9.51 14.83
N ILE A 198 -11.38 8.57 15.23
CA ILE A 198 -11.00 7.25 15.75
C ILE A 198 -10.11 6.53 14.74
N ARG A 199 -10.49 6.51 13.45
CA ARG A 199 -9.70 5.91 12.37
C ARG A 199 -8.33 6.55 12.23
N GLY A 200 -8.23 7.88 12.34
CA GLY A 200 -6.97 8.61 12.29
C GLY A 200 -6.02 8.20 13.42
N PHE A 201 -6.51 8.19 14.66
CA PHE A 201 -5.72 7.77 15.81
C PHE A 201 -5.32 6.30 15.74
N CYS A 202 -6.22 5.40 15.32
CA CYS A 202 -5.91 3.98 15.14
C CYS A 202 -4.83 3.76 14.06
N LYS A 203 -4.86 4.51 12.95
CA LYS A 203 -3.87 4.43 11.87
C LYS A 203 -2.46 4.76 12.36
N LEU A 204 -2.32 5.75 13.23
CA LEU A 204 -1.04 6.16 13.83
C LEU A 204 -0.67 5.36 15.09
N GLY A 205 -1.51 4.42 15.48
CA GLY A 205 -1.28 3.63 16.68
C GLY A 205 -1.49 4.36 17.99
N MET A 206 -2.13 5.54 17.98
CA MET A 206 -2.48 6.35 19.17
C MET A 206 -3.79 5.84 19.78
N ILE A 207 -3.81 4.58 20.19
CA ILE A 207 -5.06 3.87 20.53
C ILE A 207 -5.76 4.45 21.76
N ASN A 208 -5.00 4.97 22.74
CA ASN A 208 -5.58 5.62 23.94
C ASN A 208 -6.39 6.88 23.56
N ASN A 209 -5.93 7.63 22.56
CA ASN A 209 -6.67 8.79 22.06
C ASN A 209 -7.92 8.35 21.29
N ALA A 210 -7.82 7.26 20.51
CA ALA A 210 -8.98 6.66 19.83
C ALA A 210 -10.05 6.24 20.85
N LYS A 211 -9.66 5.59 21.97
CA LYS A 211 -10.59 5.18 23.03
C LYS A 211 -11.23 6.40 23.70
N LYS A 212 -10.46 7.43 24.03
CA LYS A 212 -11.00 8.68 24.62
C LYS A 212 -12.06 9.34 23.72
N VAL A 213 -11.82 9.36 22.40
CA VAL A 213 -12.79 9.91 21.43
C VAL A 213 -14.03 9.03 21.35
N PHE A 214 -13.87 7.70 21.39
CA PHE A 214 -14.99 6.75 21.39
C PHE A 214 -15.84 6.89 22.67
N ASP A 215 -15.22 6.92 23.83
CA ASP A 215 -15.91 7.05 25.13
C ASP A 215 -16.60 8.42 25.28
N GLY A 216 -16.07 9.47 24.63
CA GLY A 216 -16.62 10.82 24.61
C GLY A 216 -17.65 11.10 23.51
N MET A 217 -18.10 10.07 22.76
CA MET A 217 -19.10 10.28 21.71
C MET A 217 -20.45 10.74 22.28
N LEU A 218 -20.98 11.85 21.74
CA LEU A 218 -22.30 12.37 22.08
C LEU A 218 -23.44 11.70 21.30
N CYS A 219 -23.11 10.86 20.34
CA CYS A 219 -24.05 10.11 19.50
C CYS A 219 -23.79 8.61 19.61
N LYS A 220 -24.79 7.77 19.33
CA LYS A 220 -24.63 6.31 19.38
C LYS A 220 -23.64 5.84 18.32
N PRO A 221 -22.61 5.04 18.67
CA PRO A 221 -21.72 4.42 17.71
C PRO A 221 -22.50 3.49 16.74
N ASN A 222 -22.08 3.45 15.49
CA ASN A 222 -22.60 2.50 14.52
C ASN A 222 -21.61 1.34 14.29
N LEU A 223 -22.02 0.36 13.48
CA LEU A 223 -21.21 -0.81 13.13
C LEU A 223 -19.79 -0.42 12.64
N ILE A 224 -19.68 0.62 11.81
CA ILE A 224 -18.38 1.10 11.27
C ILE A 224 -17.51 1.65 12.39
N THR A 225 -18.08 2.37 13.36
CA THR A 225 -17.35 2.91 14.51
C THR A 225 -16.79 1.78 15.37
N TYR A 226 -17.62 0.79 15.73
CA TYR A 226 -17.21 -0.38 16.49
C TYR A 226 -16.11 -1.15 15.77
N ASN A 227 -16.29 -1.48 14.49
CA ASN A 227 -15.30 -2.20 13.69
C ASN A 227 -13.98 -1.42 13.57
N THR A 228 -14.03 -0.07 13.49
CA THR A 228 -12.85 0.76 13.41
C THR A 228 -12.01 0.70 14.68
N ILE A 229 -12.64 0.82 15.86
CA ILE A 229 -11.90 0.81 17.13
C ILE A 229 -11.43 -0.61 17.51
N ILE A 230 -12.25 -1.64 17.28
CA ILE A 230 -11.86 -3.05 17.46
C ILE A 230 -10.62 -3.36 16.60
N SER A 231 -10.64 -2.98 15.31
CA SER A 231 -9.49 -3.15 14.41
C SER A 231 -8.25 -2.39 14.90
N GLY A 232 -8.42 -1.22 15.48
CA GLY A 232 -7.34 -0.45 16.09
C GLY A 232 -6.68 -1.19 17.26
N PHE A 233 -7.47 -1.72 18.19
CA PHE A 233 -6.99 -2.51 19.32
C PHE A 233 -6.32 -3.81 18.85
N CYS A 234 -6.93 -4.56 17.93
CA CYS A 234 -6.35 -5.79 17.38
C CYS A 234 -5.00 -5.55 16.71
N LYS A 235 -4.84 -4.48 15.93
CA LYS A 235 -3.55 -4.12 15.30
C LYS A 235 -2.45 -3.80 16.31
N LYS A 236 -2.80 -3.30 17.49
CA LYS A 236 -1.86 -3.03 18.58
C LYS A 236 -1.66 -4.24 19.50
N GLY A 237 -2.39 -5.33 19.28
CA GLY A 237 -2.35 -6.52 20.12
C GLY A 237 -3.03 -6.35 21.48
N LEU A 238 -3.87 -5.34 21.67
CA LEU A 238 -4.65 -5.08 22.89
C LEU A 238 -5.99 -5.82 22.80
N LEU A 239 -5.95 -7.15 22.83
CA LEU A 239 -7.11 -8.01 22.54
C LEU A 239 -8.18 -7.96 23.62
N GLU A 240 -7.79 -7.80 24.88
CA GLU A 240 -8.73 -7.62 25.99
C GLU A 240 -9.60 -6.38 25.77
N ASN A 241 -8.99 -5.25 25.39
CA ASN A 241 -9.74 -4.03 25.10
C ASN A 241 -10.62 -4.19 23.84
N ALA A 242 -10.13 -4.93 22.82
CA ALA A 242 -10.95 -5.23 21.64
C ALA A 242 -12.18 -6.06 22.03
N ARG A 243 -12.03 -7.02 22.95
CA ARG A 243 -13.11 -7.85 23.49
C ARG A 243 -14.09 -7.03 24.31
N GLU A 244 -13.61 -6.14 25.19
CA GLU A 244 -14.47 -5.21 25.93
C GLU A 244 -15.38 -4.40 25.01
N ILE A 245 -14.83 -3.82 23.93
CA ILE A 245 -15.60 -3.04 22.95
C ILE A 245 -16.61 -3.92 22.20
N PHE A 246 -16.23 -5.15 21.87
CA PHE A 246 -17.15 -6.12 21.27
C PHE A 246 -18.30 -6.48 22.21
N ASP A 247 -18.02 -6.71 23.49
CA ASP A 247 -19.05 -7.01 24.49
C ASP A 247 -19.98 -5.80 24.74
N LEU A 248 -19.44 -4.57 24.74
CA LEU A 248 -20.26 -3.34 24.76
C LEU A 248 -21.18 -3.25 23.53
N MET A 249 -20.68 -3.59 22.34
CA MET A 249 -21.48 -3.62 21.10
C MET A 249 -22.68 -4.57 21.24
N ILE A 250 -22.46 -5.75 21.80
CA ILE A 250 -23.50 -6.77 22.01
C ILE A 250 -24.50 -6.32 23.08
N ALA A 251 -24.01 -5.78 24.21
CA ALA A 251 -24.84 -5.33 25.33
C ALA A 251 -25.78 -4.19 24.91
N GLY A 252 -25.32 -3.33 24.01
CA GLY A 252 -26.10 -2.18 23.53
C GLY A 252 -27.33 -2.53 22.67
N LYS A 253 -27.42 -3.75 22.15
CA LYS A 253 -28.50 -4.27 21.27
C LYS A 253 -28.79 -3.45 20.00
N ASP A 254 -28.19 -2.28 19.84
CA ASP A 254 -28.42 -1.37 18.72
C ASP A 254 -27.56 -1.76 17.47
N CYS A 255 -26.47 -2.50 17.67
CA CYS A 255 -25.57 -2.93 16.61
C CYS A 255 -25.31 -4.45 16.69
N ILE A 256 -25.63 -5.16 15.63
CA ILE A 256 -25.33 -6.60 15.51
C ILE A 256 -23.95 -6.75 14.90
N PRO A 257 -23.01 -7.51 15.54
CA PRO A 257 -21.72 -7.83 14.94
C PRO A 257 -21.87 -8.53 13.60
N ASP A 258 -21.10 -8.11 12.62
CA ASP A 258 -21.07 -8.70 11.28
C ASP A 258 -19.82 -9.59 11.07
N ALA A 259 -19.71 -10.18 9.89
CA ALA A 259 -18.57 -11.01 9.51
C ALA A 259 -17.23 -10.24 9.60
N VAL A 260 -17.23 -8.91 9.39
CA VAL A 260 -16.03 -8.09 9.52
C VAL A 260 -15.59 -7.96 10.96
N THR A 261 -16.54 -7.76 11.89
CA THR A 261 -16.26 -7.67 13.34
C THR A 261 -15.59 -8.96 13.84
N PHE A 262 -16.22 -10.12 13.57
CA PHE A 262 -15.69 -11.43 13.99
C PHE A 262 -14.34 -11.73 13.33
N THR A 263 -14.23 -11.54 12.02
CA THR A 263 -12.96 -11.78 11.29
C THR A 263 -11.83 -10.93 11.82
N THR A 264 -12.10 -9.66 12.20
CA THR A 264 -11.09 -8.77 12.78
C THR A 264 -10.58 -9.27 14.13
N LEU A 265 -11.47 -9.77 14.99
CA LEU A 265 -11.08 -10.37 16.28
C LEU A 265 -10.30 -11.67 16.08
N ILE A 266 -10.78 -12.57 15.21
CA ILE A 266 -10.12 -13.84 14.89
C ILE A 266 -8.70 -13.57 14.35
N ASP A 267 -8.54 -12.64 13.40
CA ASP A 267 -7.23 -12.25 12.87
C ASP A 267 -6.31 -11.67 13.97
N GLY A 268 -6.87 -10.86 14.88
CA GLY A 268 -6.16 -10.32 16.03
C GLY A 268 -5.64 -11.42 16.96
N TYR A 269 -6.50 -12.35 17.39
CA TYR A 269 -6.13 -13.49 18.22
C TYR A 269 -5.09 -14.39 17.54
N CYS A 270 -5.27 -14.68 16.24
CA CYS A 270 -4.32 -15.46 15.46
C CYS A 270 -2.93 -14.82 15.41
N LYS A 271 -2.83 -13.50 15.21
CA LYS A 271 -1.55 -12.77 15.19
C LYS A 271 -0.83 -12.78 16.55
N ARG A 272 -1.56 -12.89 17.63
CA ARG A 272 -1.00 -13.03 19.00
C ARG A 272 -0.69 -14.49 19.37
N GLY A 273 -1.08 -15.45 18.52
CA GLY A 273 -0.95 -16.87 18.82
C GLY A 273 -2.02 -17.43 19.77
N GLU A 274 -3.02 -16.64 20.12
CA GLU A 274 -4.14 -17.02 21.01
C GLU A 274 -5.20 -17.81 20.21
N LEU A 275 -4.80 -18.99 19.71
CA LEU A 275 -5.62 -19.80 18.81
C LEU A 275 -6.87 -20.39 19.46
N GLY A 276 -6.85 -20.58 20.79
CA GLY A 276 -8.03 -21.01 21.56
C GLY A 276 -9.15 -19.99 21.46
N GLU A 277 -8.83 -18.72 21.75
CA GLU A 277 -9.76 -17.60 21.68
C GLU A 277 -10.26 -17.35 20.25
N ALA A 278 -9.34 -17.49 19.25
CA ALA A 278 -9.73 -17.38 17.85
C ALA A 278 -10.79 -18.41 17.44
N LYS A 279 -10.65 -19.68 17.88
CA LYS A 279 -11.63 -20.74 17.62
C LYS A 279 -12.94 -20.50 18.36
N GLN A 280 -12.90 -20.09 19.63
CA GLN A 280 -14.09 -19.74 20.39
C GLN A 280 -14.85 -18.58 19.75
N CYS A 281 -14.11 -17.57 19.25
CA CYS A 281 -14.70 -16.45 18.52
C CYS A 281 -15.39 -16.90 17.22
N MET A 282 -14.80 -17.85 16.48
CA MET A 282 -15.42 -18.45 15.31
C MET A 282 -16.68 -19.26 15.64
N ASP A 283 -16.67 -20.01 16.75
CA ASP A 283 -17.83 -20.76 17.21
C ASP A 283 -18.95 -19.80 17.70
N GLU A 284 -18.59 -18.67 18.33
CA GLU A 284 -19.52 -17.62 18.70
C GLU A 284 -20.16 -16.97 17.46
N MET A 285 -19.38 -16.72 16.41
CA MET A 285 -19.85 -16.22 15.12
C MET A 285 -20.98 -17.11 14.55
N VAL A 286 -20.73 -18.43 14.50
CA VAL A 286 -21.72 -19.41 14.01
C VAL A 286 -22.97 -19.46 14.90
N ARG A 287 -22.81 -19.47 16.24
CA ARG A 287 -23.93 -19.44 17.20
C ARG A 287 -24.82 -18.21 17.05
N ARG A 288 -24.28 -17.10 16.55
CA ARG A 288 -25.01 -15.84 16.28
C ARG A 288 -25.58 -15.76 14.86
N ASN A 289 -25.62 -16.89 14.13
CA ASN A 289 -26.08 -16.96 12.73
C ASN A 289 -25.31 -16.02 11.78
N CYS A 290 -24.04 -15.73 12.10
CA CYS A 290 -23.13 -15.03 11.22
C CYS A 290 -22.23 -16.07 10.52
N GLU A 291 -22.43 -16.29 9.23
CA GLU A 291 -21.72 -17.33 8.49
C GLU A 291 -20.25 -16.93 8.24
N PRO A 292 -19.27 -17.79 8.59
CA PRO A 292 -17.87 -17.57 8.28
C PRO A 292 -17.64 -17.56 6.75
N ASN A 293 -16.98 -16.53 6.26
CA ASN A 293 -16.62 -16.40 4.85
C ASN A 293 -15.16 -16.83 4.60
N VAL A 294 -14.72 -16.78 3.32
CA VAL A 294 -13.36 -17.13 2.90
C VAL A 294 -12.30 -16.40 3.74
N ILE A 295 -12.51 -15.11 4.05
CA ILE A 295 -11.54 -14.30 4.81
C ILE A 295 -11.44 -14.79 6.25
N THR A 296 -12.55 -15.16 6.87
CA THR A 296 -12.60 -15.70 8.25
C THR A 296 -11.81 -17.02 8.35
N TYR A 297 -12.08 -17.96 7.42
CA TYR A 297 -11.34 -19.21 7.36
C TYR A 297 -9.85 -18.99 7.10
N ASN A 298 -9.50 -18.14 6.15
CA ASN A 298 -8.10 -17.82 5.82
C ASN A 298 -7.35 -17.19 7.00
N SER A 299 -8.00 -16.32 7.79
CA SER A 299 -7.38 -15.76 9.00
C SER A 299 -7.04 -16.83 10.02
N LEU A 300 -7.95 -17.76 10.28
CA LEU A 300 -7.73 -18.87 11.23
C LEU A 300 -6.71 -19.88 10.70
N ILE A 301 -6.82 -20.30 9.43
CA ILE A 301 -5.86 -21.21 8.79
C ILE A 301 -4.45 -20.61 8.81
N ASN A 302 -4.30 -19.33 8.45
CA ASN A 302 -3.00 -18.66 8.50
C ASN A 302 -2.45 -18.59 9.93
N GLY A 303 -3.28 -18.30 10.93
CA GLY A 303 -2.86 -18.30 12.34
C GLY A 303 -2.38 -19.68 12.83
N LEU A 304 -3.11 -20.76 12.47
CA LEU A 304 -2.72 -22.14 12.76
C LEU A 304 -1.39 -22.50 12.08
N CYS A 305 -1.21 -22.11 10.82
CA CYS A 305 0.02 -22.34 10.04
C CYS A 305 1.22 -21.61 10.66
N LEU A 306 1.07 -20.34 11.03
CA LEU A 306 2.14 -19.55 11.67
C LEU A 306 2.56 -20.12 13.03
N SER A 307 1.66 -20.84 13.71
CA SER A 307 1.94 -21.53 14.98
C SER A 307 2.39 -22.98 14.80
N GLY A 308 2.68 -23.42 13.56
CA GLY A 308 3.15 -24.78 13.26
C GLY A 308 2.07 -25.88 13.34
N LYS A 309 0.80 -25.53 13.57
CA LYS A 309 -0.31 -26.48 13.73
C LYS A 309 -0.95 -26.84 12.39
N ILE A 310 -0.17 -27.48 11.51
CA ILE A 310 -0.57 -27.73 10.12
C ILE A 310 -1.77 -28.69 10.02
N ASP A 311 -1.80 -29.73 10.86
CA ASP A 311 -2.88 -30.72 10.80
C ASP A 311 -4.22 -30.12 11.21
N GLU A 312 -4.22 -29.19 12.18
CA GLU A 312 -5.41 -28.42 12.54
C GLU A 312 -5.81 -27.46 11.41
N ALA A 313 -4.84 -26.87 10.71
CA ALA A 313 -5.09 -26.00 9.55
C ALA A 313 -5.73 -26.79 8.39
N LYS A 314 -5.28 -28.02 8.11
CA LYS A 314 -5.91 -28.92 7.12
C LYS A 314 -7.34 -29.31 7.51
N MET A 315 -7.56 -29.61 8.79
CA MET A 315 -8.91 -29.87 9.29
C MET A 315 -9.82 -28.68 9.10
N MET A 316 -9.30 -27.46 9.34
CA MET A 316 -10.07 -26.22 9.14
C MET A 316 -10.38 -25.97 7.66
N MET A 317 -9.44 -26.24 6.75
CA MET A 317 -9.67 -26.19 5.30
C MET A 317 -10.75 -27.22 4.86
N THR A 318 -10.74 -28.41 5.43
CA THR A 318 -11.77 -29.42 5.18
C THR A 318 -13.15 -28.93 5.67
N LYS A 319 -13.21 -28.34 6.89
CA LYS A 319 -14.44 -27.73 7.44
C LYS A 319 -14.95 -26.58 6.55
N MET A 320 -14.05 -25.76 6.01
CA MET A 320 -14.35 -24.71 5.06
C MET A 320 -15.09 -25.25 3.82
N ARG A 321 -14.54 -26.32 3.21
CA ARG A 321 -15.16 -26.99 2.03
C ARG A 321 -16.50 -27.63 2.35
N LEU A 322 -16.63 -28.30 3.50
CA LEU A 322 -17.89 -28.91 3.94
C LEU A 322 -19.00 -27.88 4.15
N ASN A 323 -18.64 -26.66 4.56
CA ASN A 323 -19.59 -25.54 4.69
C ASN A 323 -19.84 -24.81 3.37
N GLY A 324 -19.43 -25.37 2.23
CA GLY A 324 -19.67 -24.78 0.90
C GLY A 324 -18.80 -23.56 0.57
N VAL A 325 -17.82 -23.23 1.41
CA VAL A 325 -16.90 -22.12 1.18
C VAL A 325 -15.69 -22.65 0.40
N LYS A 326 -15.51 -22.13 -0.83
CA LYS A 326 -14.41 -22.57 -1.71
C LYS A 326 -13.10 -21.95 -1.25
N ASP A 327 -12.08 -22.79 -1.15
CA ASP A 327 -10.69 -22.37 -0.89
C ASP A 327 -10.13 -21.56 -2.07
N ASP A 328 -9.30 -20.59 -1.75
CA ASP A 328 -8.66 -19.68 -2.70
C ASP A 328 -7.12 -19.78 -2.65
N ILE A 329 -6.44 -19.00 -3.49
CA ILE A 329 -4.99 -18.92 -3.53
C ILE A 329 -4.40 -18.59 -2.15
N ALA A 330 -5.07 -17.73 -1.37
CA ALA A 330 -4.59 -17.31 -0.06
C ALA A 330 -4.64 -18.46 0.96
N THR A 331 -5.70 -19.30 0.91
CA THR A 331 -5.81 -20.53 1.72
C THR A 331 -4.62 -21.45 1.48
N HIS A 332 -4.36 -21.80 0.22
CA HIS A 332 -3.26 -22.68 -0.16
C HIS A 332 -1.89 -22.08 0.17
N THR A 333 -1.69 -20.78 -0.08
CA THR A 333 -0.43 -20.09 0.24
C THR A 333 -0.17 -20.06 1.75
N SER A 334 -1.21 -19.97 2.58
CA SER A 334 -1.08 -20.07 4.04
C SER A 334 -0.61 -21.47 4.47
N LEU A 335 -1.12 -22.54 3.84
CA LEU A 335 -0.64 -23.90 4.09
C LEU A 335 0.80 -24.11 3.62
N LEU A 336 1.18 -23.59 2.44
CA LEU A 336 2.58 -23.62 1.98
C LEU A 336 3.52 -22.99 3.01
N LYS A 337 3.16 -21.81 3.54
CA LYS A 337 3.93 -21.16 4.60
C LYS A 337 4.00 -22.01 5.87
N GLY A 338 2.88 -22.63 6.24
CA GLY A 338 2.82 -23.51 7.39
C GLY A 338 3.78 -24.70 7.27
N TYR A 339 3.81 -25.37 6.11
CA TYR A 339 4.75 -26.44 5.84
C TYR A 339 6.20 -25.99 5.95
N CYS A 340 6.54 -24.83 5.35
CA CYS A 340 7.89 -24.26 5.43
C CYS A 340 8.29 -23.92 6.87
N ILE A 341 7.39 -23.32 7.66
CA ILE A 341 7.65 -23.02 9.09
C ILE A 341 7.90 -24.30 9.90
N ALA A 342 7.21 -25.39 9.56
CA ALA A 342 7.40 -26.69 10.22
C ALA A 342 8.59 -27.51 9.68
N GLY A 343 9.38 -26.96 8.75
CA GLY A 343 10.50 -27.66 8.12
C GLY A 343 10.09 -28.84 7.22
N LYS A 344 8.82 -28.89 6.77
CA LYS A 344 8.26 -29.94 5.90
C LYS A 344 8.28 -29.51 4.44
N SER A 345 9.45 -29.26 3.89
CA SER A 345 9.61 -28.67 2.55
C SER A 345 9.09 -29.57 1.45
N ASP A 346 9.28 -30.89 1.54
CA ASP A 346 8.73 -31.86 0.59
C ASP A 346 7.20 -31.82 0.55
N ASP A 347 6.57 -31.66 1.70
CA ASP A 347 5.11 -31.52 1.77
C ASP A 347 4.64 -30.19 1.19
N ALA A 348 5.43 -29.11 1.32
CA ALA A 348 5.12 -27.84 0.67
C ALA A 348 5.13 -27.96 -0.85
N VAL A 349 6.12 -28.66 -1.42
CA VAL A 349 6.21 -28.90 -2.87
C VAL A 349 5.06 -29.79 -3.36
N LYS A 350 4.75 -30.86 -2.62
CA LYS A 350 3.59 -31.71 -2.93
C LYS A 350 2.30 -30.91 -2.93
N HIS A 351 2.12 -30.04 -1.93
CA HIS A 351 0.94 -29.17 -1.83
C HIS A 351 0.87 -28.14 -2.97
N LEU A 352 2.01 -27.58 -3.40
CA LEU A 352 2.07 -26.70 -4.58
C LEU A 352 1.60 -27.42 -5.85
N LYS A 353 2.02 -28.68 -6.04
CA LYS A 353 1.59 -29.52 -7.18
C LYS A 353 0.10 -29.89 -7.06
N GLU A 354 -0.37 -30.20 -5.86
CA GLU A 354 -1.79 -30.46 -5.58
C GLU A 354 -2.66 -29.25 -5.89
N MET A 355 -2.25 -28.04 -5.47
CA MET A 355 -2.91 -26.78 -5.79
C MET A 355 -3.12 -26.62 -7.31
N ILE A 356 -2.11 -26.93 -8.11
CA ILE A 356 -2.17 -26.89 -9.56
C ILE A 356 -3.18 -27.92 -10.11
N SER A 357 -3.14 -29.17 -9.57
CA SER A 357 -4.05 -30.23 -9.99
C SER A 357 -5.53 -29.93 -9.69
N LEU A 358 -5.79 -29.17 -8.62
CA LEU A 358 -7.12 -28.68 -8.25
C LEU A 358 -7.58 -27.48 -9.10
N GLY A 359 -6.77 -27.03 -10.06
CA GLY A 359 -7.10 -25.89 -10.93
C GLY A 359 -6.90 -24.53 -10.28
N VAL A 360 -6.32 -24.46 -9.07
CA VAL A 360 -5.96 -23.22 -8.39
C VAL A 360 -4.57 -22.81 -8.89
N LYS A 361 -4.48 -21.73 -9.65
CA LYS A 361 -3.21 -21.26 -10.24
C LYS A 361 -2.37 -20.59 -9.16
N PRO A 362 -1.15 -21.11 -8.86
CA PRO A 362 -0.24 -20.46 -7.91
C PRO A 362 0.14 -19.05 -8.38
N ASP A 363 0.23 -18.12 -7.45
CA ASP A 363 0.69 -16.76 -7.68
C ASP A 363 2.18 -16.58 -7.32
N VAL A 364 2.68 -15.37 -7.49
CA VAL A 364 4.06 -14.98 -7.14
C VAL A 364 4.40 -15.31 -5.67
N LYS A 365 3.42 -15.19 -4.77
CA LYS A 365 3.63 -15.46 -3.35
C LYS A 365 3.72 -16.95 -3.07
N SER A 366 2.89 -17.77 -3.71
CA SER A 366 2.88 -19.23 -3.56
C SER A 366 4.23 -19.83 -3.97
N TYR A 367 4.73 -19.48 -5.18
CA TYR A 367 6.05 -19.89 -5.62
C TYR A 367 7.17 -19.33 -4.75
N GLY A 368 7.10 -18.01 -4.43
CA GLY A 368 8.12 -17.34 -3.63
C GLY A 368 8.34 -17.96 -2.24
N VAL A 369 7.28 -18.47 -1.60
CA VAL A 369 7.38 -19.16 -0.31
C VAL A 369 8.21 -20.44 -0.43
N VAL A 370 7.96 -21.26 -1.45
CA VAL A 370 8.65 -22.56 -1.63
C VAL A 370 10.08 -22.33 -2.12
N ILE A 371 10.31 -21.41 -3.05
CA ILE A 371 11.66 -21.04 -3.51
C ILE A 371 12.51 -20.54 -2.34
N ASN A 372 11.95 -19.67 -1.50
CA ASN A 372 12.64 -19.15 -0.31
C ASN A 372 13.01 -20.25 0.68
N GLU A 373 12.16 -21.26 0.81
CA GLU A 373 12.44 -22.42 1.66
C GLU A 373 13.57 -23.27 1.09
N TYR A 374 13.56 -23.58 -0.20
CA TYR A 374 14.66 -24.27 -0.87
C TYR A 374 15.99 -23.52 -0.70
N CYS A 375 15.96 -22.17 -0.83
CA CYS A 375 17.14 -21.33 -0.59
C CYS A 375 17.67 -21.47 0.84
N LYS A 376 16.81 -21.48 1.86
CA LYS A 376 17.24 -21.68 3.27
C LYS A 376 17.85 -23.05 3.54
N MET A 377 17.40 -24.06 2.82
CA MET A 377 17.90 -25.42 2.94
C MET A 377 19.16 -25.68 2.10
N GLY A 378 19.63 -24.71 1.34
CA GLY A 378 20.75 -24.87 0.40
C GLY A 378 20.43 -25.72 -0.82
N GLN A 379 19.15 -26.03 -1.09
CA GLN A 379 18.71 -26.79 -2.25
C GLN A 379 18.56 -25.85 -3.47
N LEU A 380 19.70 -25.30 -3.91
CA LEU A 380 19.73 -24.24 -4.92
C LEU A 380 19.28 -24.70 -6.31
N ALA A 381 19.60 -25.96 -6.70
CA ALA A 381 19.17 -26.55 -7.96
C ALA A 381 17.64 -26.63 -8.05
N ASP A 382 16.98 -27.06 -6.96
CA ASP A 382 15.52 -27.16 -6.88
C ASP A 382 14.87 -25.77 -6.88
N ALA A 383 15.49 -24.79 -6.18
CA ALA A 383 15.04 -23.39 -6.17
C ALA A 383 15.07 -22.79 -7.59
N MET A 384 16.15 -23.03 -8.35
CA MET A 384 16.28 -22.57 -9.74
C MET A 384 15.28 -23.26 -10.67
N ALA A 385 15.12 -24.59 -10.56
CA ALA A 385 14.15 -25.34 -11.34
C ALA A 385 12.71 -24.83 -11.12
N LEU A 386 12.36 -24.54 -9.87
CA LEU A 386 11.05 -23.99 -9.52
C LEU A 386 10.85 -22.56 -10.03
N LEU A 387 11.92 -21.74 -10.08
CA LEU A 387 11.90 -20.42 -10.68
C LEU A 387 11.64 -20.49 -12.20
N ASP A 388 12.22 -21.48 -12.88
CA ASP A 388 12.00 -21.69 -14.30
C ASP A 388 10.59 -22.23 -14.59
N GLU A 389 10.06 -23.14 -13.75
CA GLU A 389 8.67 -23.59 -13.83
C GLU A 389 7.69 -22.41 -13.66
N MET A 390 7.94 -21.54 -12.66
CA MET A 390 7.15 -20.34 -12.42
C MET A 390 7.04 -19.47 -13.69
N LYS A 391 8.17 -19.23 -14.34
CA LYS A 391 8.22 -18.46 -15.60
C LYS A 391 7.53 -19.18 -16.76
N ALA A 392 7.73 -20.49 -16.90
CA ALA A 392 7.07 -21.30 -17.93
C ALA A 392 5.54 -21.27 -17.83
N ARG A 393 5.00 -21.09 -16.61
CA ARG A 393 3.57 -20.91 -16.34
C ARG A 393 3.07 -19.46 -16.48
N GLY A 394 3.91 -18.54 -16.93
CA GLY A 394 3.56 -17.12 -17.13
C GLY A 394 3.50 -16.29 -15.84
N VAL A 395 4.06 -16.78 -14.73
CA VAL A 395 4.14 -16.04 -13.47
C VAL A 395 5.53 -15.43 -13.36
N ASN A 396 5.63 -14.09 -13.40
CA ASN A 396 6.91 -13.41 -13.29
C ASN A 396 7.40 -13.40 -11.83
N PRO A 397 8.67 -13.82 -11.58
CA PRO A 397 9.24 -13.75 -10.24
C PRO A 397 9.34 -12.33 -9.71
N SER A 398 9.28 -12.16 -8.38
CA SER A 398 9.47 -10.86 -7.73
C SER A 398 10.95 -10.58 -7.42
N VAL A 399 11.32 -9.31 -7.23
CA VAL A 399 12.66 -8.93 -6.76
C VAL A 399 13.02 -9.63 -5.44
N SER A 400 12.05 -9.80 -4.53
CA SER A 400 12.26 -10.48 -3.26
C SER A 400 12.61 -11.97 -3.44
N THR A 401 12.02 -12.64 -4.43
CA THR A 401 12.33 -14.04 -4.76
C THR A 401 13.76 -14.18 -5.28
N PHE A 402 14.16 -13.28 -6.18
CA PHE A 402 15.55 -13.24 -6.69
C PHE A 402 16.54 -12.90 -5.57
N ASN A 403 16.25 -11.91 -4.72
CA ASN A 403 17.16 -11.55 -3.62
C ASN A 403 17.36 -12.70 -2.61
N ALA A 404 16.33 -13.53 -2.39
CA ALA A 404 16.48 -14.72 -1.56
C ALA A 404 17.41 -15.74 -2.21
N LEU A 405 17.28 -15.98 -3.52
CA LEU A 405 18.14 -16.86 -4.28
C LEU A 405 19.59 -16.33 -4.35
N LEU A 406 19.78 -15.05 -4.66
CA LEU A 406 21.09 -14.41 -4.70
C LEU A 406 21.81 -14.54 -3.36
N ARG A 407 21.11 -14.29 -2.24
CA ARG A 407 21.69 -14.47 -0.90
C ARG A 407 22.12 -15.91 -0.67
N ALA A 408 21.26 -16.88 -0.98
CA ALA A 408 21.56 -18.28 -0.78
C ALA A 408 22.74 -18.76 -1.65
N LEU A 409 22.85 -18.29 -2.91
CA LEU A 409 24.00 -18.56 -3.79
C LEU A 409 25.29 -17.94 -3.23
N CYS A 410 25.23 -16.71 -2.72
CA CYS A 410 26.37 -16.07 -2.09
C CYS A 410 26.80 -16.78 -0.79
N ASP A 411 25.85 -17.17 0.05
CA ASP A 411 26.11 -17.87 1.32
C ASP A 411 26.71 -19.28 1.10
N SER A 412 26.42 -19.92 -0.04
CA SER A 412 26.99 -21.21 -0.45
C SER A 412 28.28 -21.11 -1.24
N GLY A 413 28.75 -19.87 -1.57
CA GLY A 413 29.95 -19.65 -2.36
C GLY A 413 29.79 -19.79 -3.88
N GLU A 414 28.57 -20.00 -4.36
CA GLU A 414 28.25 -20.14 -5.80
C GLU A 414 28.15 -18.78 -6.48
N LEU A 415 29.24 -18.00 -6.43
CA LEU A 415 29.24 -16.59 -6.86
C LEU A 415 29.08 -16.41 -8.36
N ASP A 416 29.58 -17.33 -9.18
CA ASP A 416 29.39 -17.30 -10.63
C ASP A 416 27.92 -17.39 -11.00
N LEU A 417 27.22 -18.31 -10.36
CA LEU A 417 25.75 -18.45 -10.53
C LEU A 417 25.01 -17.23 -10.00
N ALA A 418 25.46 -16.62 -8.90
CA ALA A 418 24.86 -15.40 -8.37
C ALA A 418 24.97 -14.23 -9.35
N ILE A 419 26.15 -14.06 -9.97
CA ILE A 419 26.39 -13.02 -11.01
C ILE A 419 25.50 -13.28 -12.22
N ASP A 420 25.42 -14.53 -12.68
CA ASP A 420 24.59 -14.91 -13.81
C ASP A 420 23.09 -14.67 -13.54
N VAL A 421 22.61 -15.04 -12.38
CA VAL A 421 21.23 -14.78 -11.94
C VAL A 421 20.95 -13.28 -11.88
N LEU A 422 21.87 -12.47 -11.32
CA LEU A 422 21.74 -11.02 -11.28
C LEU A 422 21.66 -10.40 -12.67
N LYS A 423 22.51 -10.85 -13.61
CA LYS A 423 22.52 -10.39 -15.01
C LYS A 423 21.25 -10.83 -15.77
N GLN A 424 20.66 -11.98 -15.41
CA GLN A 424 19.45 -12.51 -16.03
C GLN A 424 18.16 -11.87 -15.52
N MET A 425 18.14 -11.25 -14.35
CA MET A 425 16.94 -10.64 -13.77
C MET A 425 16.15 -9.76 -14.75
N PRO A 426 16.76 -8.83 -15.51
CA PRO A 426 16.05 -7.98 -16.47
C PRO A 426 15.35 -8.78 -17.58
N TRP A 427 16.00 -9.82 -18.09
CA TRP A 427 15.46 -10.70 -19.13
C TRP A 427 14.29 -11.56 -18.62
N ARG A 428 14.22 -11.73 -17.31
CA ARG A 428 13.11 -12.41 -16.61
C ARG A 428 12.00 -11.43 -16.17
N GLY A 429 12.04 -10.16 -16.64
CA GLY A 429 11.04 -9.15 -16.37
C GLY A 429 11.13 -8.52 -14.97
N CYS A 430 12.27 -8.64 -14.31
CA CYS A 430 12.49 -8.16 -12.97
C CYS A 430 13.79 -7.32 -12.91
N SER A 431 13.68 -6.01 -12.66
CA SER A 431 14.87 -5.16 -12.55
C SER A 431 15.54 -5.35 -11.19
N PRO A 432 16.87 -5.62 -11.16
CA PRO A 432 17.62 -5.65 -9.92
C PRO A 432 17.49 -4.32 -9.15
N ASN A 433 17.34 -4.41 -7.84
CA ASN A 433 17.35 -3.24 -6.96
C ASN A 433 18.71 -3.11 -6.24
N PHE A 434 18.86 -2.07 -5.42
CA PHE A 434 20.03 -1.85 -4.60
C PHE A 434 20.46 -3.12 -3.83
N LEU A 435 19.51 -3.79 -3.15
CA LEU A 435 19.79 -4.98 -2.36
C LEU A 435 20.30 -6.16 -3.21
N SER A 436 19.80 -6.30 -4.46
CA SER A 436 20.27 -7.34 -5.39
C SER A 436 21.76 -7.18 -5.69
N TYR A 437 22.20 -5.96 -6.02
CA TYR A 437 23.61 -5.64 -6.27
C TYR A 437 24.44 -5.75 -5.00
N TYR A 438 23.96 -5.15 -3.91
CA TYR A 438 24.64 -5.14 -2.62
C TYR A 438 25.02 -6.55 -2.16
N THR A 439 24.07 -7.50 -2.22
CA THR A 439 24.30 -8.88 -1.80
C THR A 439 25.45 -9.55 -2.55
N VAL A 440 25.51 -9.39 -3.87
CA VAL A 440 26.54 -10.03 -4.70
C VAL A 440 27.89 -9.31 -4.56
N ILE A 441 27.89 -7.97 -4.61
CA ILE A 441 29.10 -7.16 -4.51
C ILE A 441 29.80 -7.37 -3.16
N CYS A 442 29.05 -7.30 -2.04
CA CYS A 442 29.66 -7.52 -0.72
C CYS A 442 30.22 -8.93 -0.55
N SER A 443 29.58 -9.94 -1.17
CA SER A 443 30.08 -11.32 -1.11
C SER A 443 31.37 -11.49 -1.94
N LEU A 444 31.50 -10.80 -3.07
CA LEU A 444 32.72 -10.78 -3.88
C LEU A 444 33.85 -10.01 -3.15
N CYS A 445 33.55 -8.87 -2.54
CA CYS A 445 34.54 -8.08 -1.78
C CYS A 445 35.18 -8.88 -0.63
N ARG A 446 34.39 -9.76 0.03
CA ARG A 446 34.91 -10.60 1.13
C ARG A 446 35.92 -11.65 0.68
N LEU A 447 35.94 -12.04 -0.59
CA LEU A 447 36.93 -12.96 -1.14
C LEU A 447 38.19 -12.24 -1.58
N GLY A 448 38.10 -10.99 -2.02
CA GLY A 448 39.19 -10.14 -2.43
C GLY A 448 39.81 -10.44 -3.81
N ASP A 449 39.66 -11.64 -4.34
CA ASP A 449 40.33 -12.13 -5.55
C ASP A 449 39.61 -11.78 -6.88
N ARG A 450 38.42 -11.15 -6.80
CA ARG A 450 37.52 -10.90 -7.95
C ARG A 450 37.10 -9.43 -8.07
N MET A 451 37.95 -8.49 -7.71
CA MET A 451 37.60 -7.06 -7.66
C MET A 451 37.23 -6.45 -9.01
N ARG A 452 37.72 -6.99 -10.15
CA ARG A 452 37.29 -6.55 -11.48
C ARG A 452 35.77 -6.79 -11.73
N GLU A 453 35.25 -7.90 -11.24
CA GLU A 453 33.82 -8.20 -11.37
C GLU A 453 32.98 -7.28 -10.47
N VAL A 454 33.52 -6.89 -9.31
CA VAL A 454 32.92 -5.87 -8.44
C VAL A 454 32.78 -4.54 -9.18
N GLU A 455 33.84 -4.10 -9.89
CA GLU A 455 33.81 -2.87 -10.69
C GLU A 455 32.72 -2.92 -11.79
N ASP A 456 32.64 -4.03 -12.51
CA ASP A 456 31.62 -4.23 -13.55
C ASP A 456 30.20 -4.18 -12.98
N LEU A 457 29.99 -4.80 -11.83
CA LEU A 457 28.67 -4.80 -11.15
C LEU A 457 28.32 -3.42 -10.61
N VAL A 458 29.30 -2.70 -10.04
CA VAL A 458 29.14 -1.31 -9.58
C VAL A 458 28.78 -0.40 -10.74
N ALA A 459 29.49 -0.51 -11.88
CA ALA A 459 29.17 0.25 -13.08
C ALA A 459 27.72 -0.02 -13.56
N GLY A 460 27.30 -1.29 -13.59
CA GLY A 460 25.92 -1.68 -13.93
C GLY A 460 24.88 -1.16 -12.95
N MET A 461 25.21 -1.10 -11.66
CA MET A 461 24.36 -0.55 -10.61
C MET A 461 24.17 0.96 -10.77
N LEU A 462 25.27 1.71 -10.99
CA LEU A 462 25.26 3.16 -11.20
C LEU A 462 24.46 3.56 -12.47
N GLN A 463 24.63 2.81 -13.58
CA GLN A 463 23.87 3.01 -14.82
C GLN A 463 22.35 2.90 -14.60
N ARG A 464 21.91 2.15 -13.62
CA ARG A 464 20.49 1.99 -13.24
C ARG A 464 20.00 3.04 -12.22
N GLY A 465 20.85 4.00 -11.86
CA GLY A 465 20.52 5.09 -10.94
C GLY A 465 20.60 4.71 -9.45
N HIS A 466 21.24 3.59 -9.11
CA HIS A 466 21.54 3.26 -7.72
C HIS A 466 22.92 3.82 -7.36
N HIS A 467 23.09 4.27 -6.12
CA HIS A 467 24.34 4.85 -5.62
C HIS A 467 24.93 3.96 -4.53
N LEU A 468 26.26 3.99 -4.41
CA LEU A 468 26.97 3.33 -3.32
C LEU A 468 26.65 4.01 -1.99
N ASP A 469 26.45 3.23 -0.95
CA ASP A 469 26.32 3.69 0.42
C ASP A 469 27.63 3.48 1.22
N ALA A 470 27.67 3.97 2.46
CA ALA A 470 28.83 3.86 3.32
C ALA A 470 29.29 2.41 3.57
N SER A 471 28.35 1.46 3.60
CA SER A 471 28.65 0.04 3.82
C SER A 471 29.36 -0.55 2.61
N MET A 472 28.85 -0.29 1.39
CA MET A 472 29.48 -0.77 0.16
C MET A 472 30.89 -0.20 -0.04
N TYR A 473 31.10 1.10 0.23
CA TYR A 473 32.43 1.67 0.18
C TYR A 473 33.37 0.98 1.16
N SER A 474 32.92 0.72 2.40
CA SER A 474 33.72 0.02 3.41
C SER A 474 34.08 -1.40 2.97
N ASP A 475 33.09 -2.15 2.43
CA ASP A 475 33.31 -3.52 1.95
C ASP A 475 34.26 -3.54 0.72
N MET A 476 34.18 -2.55 -0.18
CA MET A 476 35.09 -2.42 -1.33
C MET A 476 36.50 -2.07 -0.90
N VAL A 477 36.70 -1.15 0.07
CA VAL A 477 38.03 -0.84 0.63
C VAL A 477 38.64 -2.09 1.23
N GLU A 478 37.85 -2.88 1.99
CA GLU A 478 38.30 -4.15 2.58
C GLU A 478 38.67 -5.16 1.48
N GLY A 479 37.84 -5.31 0.45
CA GLY A 479 38.09 -6.22 -0.67
C GLY A 479 39.38 -5.88 -1.46
N TYR A 480 39.62 -4.60 -1.77
CA TYR A 480 40.85 -4.19 -2.41
C TYR A 480 42.10 -4.38 -1.52
N CYS A 481 41.95 -4.28 -0.17
CA CYS A 481 43.01 -4.61 0.75
C CYS A 481 43.33 -6.12 0.72
N GLU A 482 42.33 -6.99 0.67
CA GLU A 482 42.53 -8.45 0.56
C GLU A 482 43.14 -8.85 -0.80
N ASP A 483 42.80 -8.13 -1.89
CA ASP A 483 43.42 -8.29 -3.23
C ASP A 483 44.86 -7.75 -3.26
N GLY A 484 45.27 -6.98 -2.26
CA GLY A 484 46.59 -6.33 -2.17
C GLY A 484 46.72 -5.09 -3.03
N ASP A 485 45.65 -4.59 -3.65
CA ASP A 485 45.62 -3.33 -4.41
C ASP A 485 45.30 -2.13 -3.50
N VAL A 486 46.34 -1.71 -2.76
CA VAL A 486 46.27 -0.61 -1.80
C VAL A 486 45.97 0.73 -2.48
N GLU A 487 46.31 0.90 -3.76
CA GLU A 487 46.08 2.17 -4.46
C GLU A 487 44.57 2.34 -4.77
N MET A 488 43.90 1.28 -5.21
CA MET A 488 42.45 1.29 -5.40
C MET A 488 41.72 1.43 -4.06
N ALA A 489 42.17 0.75 -3.00
CA ALA A 489 41.62 0.91 -1.66
C ALA A 489 41.70 2.36 -1.17
N MET A 490 42.83 3.04 -1.37
CA MET A 490 42.99 4.46 -1.06
C MET A 490 42.08 5.35 -1.89
N GLY A 491 41.93 5.07 -3.19
CA GLY A 491 41.00 5.79 -4.08
C GLY A 491 39.57 5.70 -3.59
N MET A 492 39.11 4.50 -3.28
CA MET A 492 37.74 4.26 -2.75
C MET A 492 37.53 4.95 -1.39
N PHE A 493 38.52 4.90 -0.51
CA PHE A 493 38.45 5.59 0.78
C PHE A 493 38.37 7.12 0.61
N CYS A 494 39.12 7.71 -0.30
CA CYS A 494 39.06 9.14 -0.60
C CYS A 494 37.70 9.53 -1.18
N GLU A 495 37.20 8.78 -2.16
CA GLU A 495 35.87 9.02 -2.76
C GLU A 495 34.74 8.92 -1.72
N MET A 496 34.83 7.95 -0.82
CA MET A 496 33.91 7.78 0.29
C MET A 496 33.87 9.03 1.18
N MET A 497 35.02 9.56 1.56
CA MET A 497 35.15 10.79 2.37
C MET A 497 34.61 12.02 1.62
N GLU A 498 34.87 12.13 0.31
CA GLU A 498 34.33 13.24 -0.52
C GLU A 498 32.81 13.28 -0.56
N LYS A 499 32.19 12.12 -0.49
CA LYS A 499 30.72 11.99 -0.39
C LYS A 499 30.18 12.17 1.04
N GLY A 500 31.05 12.42 2.01
CA GLY A 500 30.67 12.63 3.41
C GLY A 500 30.37 11.34 4.19
N PHE A 501 30.77 10.18 3.68
CA PHE A 501 30.63 8.91 4.37
C PHE A 501 31.83 8.61 5.24
N VAL A 502 31.64 7.77 6.26
CA VAL A 502 32.68 7.31 7.17
C VAL A 502 32.82 5.81 7.07
N ILE A 503 34.08 5.33 6.92
CA ILE A 503 34.39 3.91 6.92
C ILE A 503 34.06 3.28 8.28
N ASN A 504 33.62 2.04 8.32
CA ASN A 504 33.41 1.33 9.58
C ASN A 504 34.77 0.96 10.23
N LEU A 505 34.76 0.74 11.56
CA LEU A 505 35.99 0.48 12.33
C LEU A 505 36.73 -0.79 11.88
N GLN A 506 35.99 -1.82 11.47
CA GLN A 506 36.57 -3.09 11.03
C GLN A 506 37.36 -2.90 9.71
N SER A 507 36.71 -2.35 8.69
CA SER A 507 37.32 -2.10 7.38
C SER A 507 38.46 -1.08 7.50
N PHE A 508 38.35 -0.08 8.40
CA PHE A 508 39.44 0.83 8.70
C PHE A 508 40.67 0.10 9.30
N SER A 509 40.42 -0.86 10.21
CA SER A 509 41.51 -1.66 10.80
C SER A 509 42.26 -2.50 9.74
N VAL A 510 41.51 -3.16 8.84
CA VAL A 510 42.10 -3.92 7.72
C VAL A 510 42.90 -3.00 6.81
N PHE A 511 42.34 -1.84 6.46
CA PHE A 511 42.95 -0.85 5.59
C PHE A 511 44.25 -0.30 6.16
N VAL A 512 44.29 0.11 7.44
CA VAL A 512 45.50 0.59 8.11
C VAL A 512 46.57 -0.50 8.21
N LYS A 513 46.15 -1.74 8.52
CA LYS A 513 47.08 -2.88 8.58
C LYS A 513 47.75 -3.12 7.23
N GLU A 514 46.99 -3.08 6.13
CA GLU A 514 47.53 -3.29 4.79
C GLU A 514 48.45 -2.14 4.34
N LEU A 515 48.07 -0.87 4.61
CA LEU A 515 48.95 0.30 4.36
C LEU A 515 50.28 0.17 5.08
N ASN A 516 50.25 -0.24 6.35
CA ASN A 516 51.47 -0.42 7.14
C ASN A 516 52.31 -1.60 6.62
N GLY A 517 51.70 -2.70 6.18
CA GLY A 517 52.37 -3.83 5.55
C GLY A 517 53.12 -3.46 4.27
N LYS A 518 52.58 -2.51 3.50
CA LYS A 518 53.22 -1.95 2.28
C LYS A 518 54.18 -0.78 2.58
N GLY A 519 54.45 -0.45 3.84
CA GLY A 519 55.34 0.65 4.23
C GLY A 519 54.77 2.06 4.05
N LYS A 520 53.48 2.23 3.80
CA LYS A 520 52.79 3.50 3.55
C LYS A 520 52.22 4.12 4.85
N VAL A 521 52.98 4.05 5.96
CA VAL A 521 52.54 4.52 7.30
C VAL A 521 52.18 6.00 7.31
N SER A 522 52.99 6.83 6.60
CA SER A 522 52.74 8.28 6.51
C SER A 522 51.45 8.62 5.77
N GLU A 523 51.01 7.76 4.84
CA GLU A 523 49.77 7.92 4.09
C GLU A 523 48.57 7.58 4.96
N ALA A 524 48.64 6.53 5.78
CA ALA A 524 47.61 6.18 6.76
C ALA A 524 47.33 7.34 7.75
N GLU A 525 48.38 7.99 8.25
CA GLU A 525 48.24 9.15 9.13
C GLU A 525 47.58 10.34 8.44
N LYS A 526 47.99 10.65 7.17
CA LYS A 526 47.36 11.72 6.38
C LYS A 526 45.88 11.46 6.13
N LEU A 527 45.52 10.25 5.72
CA LEU A 527 44.14 9.87 5.46
C LEU A 527 43.28 9.94 6.72
N PHE A 528 43.81 9.54 7.88
CA PHE A 528 43.14 9.72 9.16
C PHE A 528 42.94 11.19 9.50
N GLN A 529 43.93 12.05 9.30
CA GLN A 529 43.80 13.49 9.52
C GLN A 529 42.76 14.12 8.59
N ASP A 530 42.70 13.69 7.32
CA ASP A 530 41.69 14.15 6.37
C ASP A 530 40.31 13.67 6.76
N MET A 531 40.14 12.45 7.27
CA MET A 531 38.91 11.94 7.82
C MET A 531 38.44 12.77 9.03
N CYS A 532 39.36 13.14 9.94
CA CYS A 532 39.06 14.01 11.08
C CYS A 532 38.54 15.39 10.64
N ARG A 533 39.08 15.92 9.53
CA ARG A 533 38.67 17.23 9.00
C ARG A 533 37.35 17.22 8.25
N ARG A 534 37.13 16.21 7.40
CA ARG A 534 35.98 16.14 6.48
C ARG A 534 34.75 15.47 7.08
N CYS A 535 34.94 14.46 7.90
CA CYS A 535 33.88 13.60 8.42
C CYS A 535 34.06 13.37 9.94
N PRO A 536 33.91 14.41 10.80
CA PRO A 536 34.08 14.24 12.23
C PRO A 536 32.97 13.34 12.80
N VAL A 537 33.35 12.21 13.40
CA VAL A 537 32.47 11.27 14.11
C VAL A 537 32.69 11.38 15.62
N LEU A 538 31.67 11.01 16.40
CA LEU A 538 31.69 11.04 17.87
C LEU A 538 32.80 10.13 18.46
N ASP A 539 33.20 9.07 17.77
CA ASP A 539 34.15 8.05 18.25
C ASP A 539 35.49 8.05 17.50
N MET A 540 36.04 9.24 17.20
CA MET A 540 37.37 9.37 16.57
C MET A 540 38.50 8.75 17.39
N ALA A 541 38.31 8.62 18.71
CA ALA A 541 39.28 7.99 19.59
C ALA A 541 39.52 6.50 19.26
N SER A 542 38.49 5.77 18.86
CA SER A 542 38.62 4.37 18.45
C SER A 542 39.40 4.22 17.16
N TYR A 543 39.17 5.09 16.16
CA TYR A 543 39.97 5.12 14.92
C TYR A 543 41.42 5.46 15.20
N ARG A 544 41.71 6.43 16.07
CA ARG A 544 43.06 6.78 16.47
C ARG A 544 43.78 5.62 17.16
N ARG A 545 43.10 4.91 18.05
CA ARG A 545 43.65 3.74 18.74
C ARG A 545 44.04 2.64 17.75
N ILE A 546 43.20 2.35 16.73
CA ILE A 546 43.53 1.39 15.67
C ILE A 546 44.80 1.81 14.93
N LEU A 547 44.92 3.09 14.56
CA LEU A 547 46.10 3.61 13.88
C LEU A 547 47.38 3.43 14.72
N ASP A 548 47.32 3.79 16.01
CA ASP A 548 48.44 3.68 16.95
C ASP A 548 48.85 2.23 17.22
N GLU A 549 47.89 1.31 17.36
CA GLU A 549 48.13 -0.14 17.57
C GLU A 549 48.87 -0.77 16.38
N HIS A 550 48.58 -0.36 15.16
CA HIS A 550 49.25 -0.88 13.97
C HIS A 550 50.56 -0.18 13.65
N GLN A 551 50.79 1.05 14.12
CA GLN A 551 52.08 1.75 14.00
C GLN A 551 53.11 1.26 15.02
N SER A 552 52.68 0.79 16.21
CA SER A 552 53.58 0.40 17.31
C SER A 552 54.12 -1.03 17.21
N LYS A 553 53.70 -1.85 16.26
CA LYS A 553 54.26 -3.19 16.00
C LYS A 553 55.27 -3.11 14.85
N PRO A 554 56.62 -3.14 15.11
CA PRO A 554 57.57 -3.32 14.02
C PRO A 554 57.30 -4.68 13.36
N TRP A 555 57.24 -4.69 12.04
CA TRP A 555 57.10 -5.88 11.22
C TRP A 555 58.21 -6.88 11.57
N ALA A 556 57.90 -7.95 12.32
CA ALA A 556 58.79 -9.09 12.50
C ALA A 556 58.73 -9.89 11.19
N GLY A 557 59.51 -9.43 10.19
CA GLY A 557 59.74 -10.12 8.96
C GLY A 557 60.35 -11.47 9.26
N GLY A 558 59.59 -12.53 8.97
CA GLY A 558 60.08 -13.90 8.98
C GLY A 558 61.15 -14.06 7.90
N GLY A 559 62.32 -14.53 8.32
CA GLY A 559 63.35 -15.02 7.45
C GLY A 559 63.02 -16.32 6.76
#